data_3c2b82de9dc4c603c6528987e732c57e
#
_entry.id   3c2b82de9dc4c603c6528987e732c57e
#
_cell.length_a   1.000
_cell.length_b   1.000
_cell.length_c   1.000
_cell.angle_alpha   90.00
_cell.angle_beta   90.00
_cell.angle_gamma   90.00
#
_symmetry.space_group_name_H-M   'P 1'
#
loop_
_entity.id
_entity.type
_entity.pdbx_description
1 polymer ?
#
loop_
_entity_poly.entity_id
_entity_poly.type
_entity_poly.pdbx_seq_one_letter_code
_entity_poly.pdbx_strand_id
1 'polypeptide(L)'
;MSKVPALLKWIGNKQRFAETIISYMPEQFNNYYEPFLGSGAVMAQLLYQNSTTSTPRFTHSYASDILPFLIDIFNIVKYEPQQIKNYYSKEIEDYYKDPNNKYNEIRDRFNSNHN
;
A
#
# COMPACT_ATOMS: atom_id res chain seq x y z
N MET A 1 -6.70 2.44 -19.12
CA MET A 1 -7.08 1.99 -17.76
C MET A 1 -6.49 2.92 -16.74
N SER A 2 -7.25 3.37 -15.78
CA SER A 2 -6.75 4.26 -14.73
C SER A 2 -5.78 3.51 -13.80
N LYS A 3 -4.73 4.19 -13.38
CA LYS A 3 -3.75 3.65 -12.44
C LYS A 3 -4.17 3.95 -11.02
N VAL A 4 -4.02 2.96 -10.14
CA VAL A 4 -4.21 3.18 -8.71
C VAL A 4 -3.05 4.00 -8.18
N PRO A 5 -3.31 5.09 -7.43
CA PRO A 5 -2.23 5.88 -6.83
C PRO A 5 -1.42 5.04 -5.83
N ALA A 6 -0.13 5.32 -5.72
CA ALA A 6 0.71 4.68 -4.72
C ALA A 6 0.31 5.13 -3.32
N LEU A 7 0.07 4.18 -2.42
CA LEU A 7 -0.19 4.47 -1.01
C LEU A 7 1.09 4.94 -0.30
N LEU A 8 2.22 4.32 -0.64
CA LEU A 8 3.51 4.58 0.00
C LEU A 8 4.59 4.84 -1.05
N LYS A 9 5.50 5.76 -0.73
CA LYS A 9 6.78 5.88 -1.43
C LYS A 9 7.74 4.89 -0.78
N TRP A 10 8.06 3.81 -1.49
CA TRP A 10 8.87 2.72 -0.96
C TRP A 10 9.96 2.30 -1.94
N ILE A 11 11.13 1.93 -1.40
CA ILE A 11 12.27 1.47 -2.21
C ILE A 11 11.87 0.20 -2.96
N GLY A 12 12.18 0.14 -4.25
CA GLY A 12 11.83 -0.99 -5.10
C GLY A 12 10.36 -1.04 -5.51
N ASN A 13 9.63 0.05 -5.36
CA ASN A 13 8.22 0.19 -5.74
C ASN A 13 8.00 -0.19 -7.21
N LYS A 14 7.05 -1.09 -7.48
CA LYS A 14 6.69 -1.60 -8.80
C LYS A 14 5.56 -0.82 -9.46
N GLN A 15 5.18 0.35 -8.95
CA GLN A 15 4.07 1.17 -9.46
C GLN A 15 4.15 1.40 -10.98
N ARG A 16 5.35 1.68 -11.48
CA ARG A 16 5.57 1.96 -12.91
C ARG A 16 5.38 0.72 -13.79
N PHE A 17 5.53 -0.46 -13.23
CA PHE A 17 5.52 -1.73 -13.95
C PHE A 17 4.32 -2.60 -13.61
N ALA A 18 3.43 -2.16 -12.72
CA ALA A 18 2.33 -2.98 -12.21
C ALA A 18 1.45 -3.51 -13.35
N GLU A 19 1.04 -2.67 -14.28
CA GLU A 19 0.22 -3.09 -15.43
C GLU A 19 0.94 -4.09 -16.32
N THR A 20 2.24 -3.87 -16.56
CA THR A 20 3.06 -4.78 -17.37
C THR A 20 3.18 -6.14 -16.69
N ILE A 21 3.47 -6.16 -15.39
CA ILE A 21 3.54 -7.41 -14.61
C ILE A 21 2.22 -8.17 -14.69
N ILE A 22 1.10 -7.47 -14.48
CA ILE A 22 -0.23 -8.07 -14.53
C ILE A 22 -0.55 -8.64 -15.91
N SER A 23 -0.06 -8.01 -16.99
CA SER A 23 -0.29 -8.49 -18.36
C SER A 23 0.31 -9.86 -18.64
N TYR A 24 1.30 -10.29 -17.85
CA TYR A 24 1.90 -11.63 -17.95
C TYR A 24 1.18 -12.69 -17.12
N MET A 25 0.22 -12.29 -16.28
CA MET A 25 -0.54 -13.23 -15.47
C MET A 25 -1.62 -13.93 -16.30
N PRO A 26 -2.05 -15.14 -15.91
CA PRO A 26 -3.20 -15.80 -16.54
C PRO A 26 -4.45 -14.93 -16.50
N GLU A 27 -5.32 -15.10 -17.48
CA GLU A 27 -6.60 -14.37 -17.51
C GLU A 27 -7.49 -14.70 -16.32
N GLN A 28 -7.45 -15.95 -15.87
CA GLN A 28 -8.17 -16.39 -14.68
C GLN A 28 -7.32 -17.36 -13.86
N PHE A 29 -7.40 -17.22 -12.54
CA PHE A 29 -6.74 -18.09 -11.57
C PHE A 29 -7.49 -18.06 -10.24
N ASN A 30 -7.20 -18.99 -9.33
CA ASN A 30 -7.92 -19.08 -8.07
C ASN A 30 -7.38 -18.10 -7.02
N ASN A 31 -6.07 -18.12 -6.80
CA ASN A 31 -5.44 -17.35 -5.71
C ASN A 31 -4.26 -16.54 -6.23
N TYR A 32 -4.09 -15.38 -5.64
CA TYR A 32 -2.93 -14.52 -5.84
C TYR A 32 -2.10 -14.44 -4.57
N TYR A 33 -0.81 -14.69 -4.68
CA TYR A 33 0.13 -14.62 -3.56
C TYR A 33 1.22 -13.60 -3.85
N GLU A 34 1.44 -12.67 -2.92
CA GLU A 34 2.52 -11.70 -3.01
C GLU A 34 3.33 -11.72 -1.71
N PRO A 35 4.36 -12.60 -1.62
CA PRO A 35 5.12 -12.78 -0.38
C PRO A 35 6.06 -11.62 -0.03
N PHE A 36 6.39 -10.76 -0.99
CA PHE A 36 7.22 -9.58 -0.80
C PHE A 36 6.42 -8.34 -1.20
N LEU A 37 5.42 -8.00 -0.39
CA LEU A 37 4.41 -6.99 -0.72
C LEU A 37 5.00 -5.60 -0.95
N GLY A 38 5.94 -5.15 -0.10
CA GLY A 38 6.51 -3.80 -0.17
C GLY A 38 5.43 -2.73 -0.12
N SER A 39 5.41 -1.84 -1.12
CA SER A 39 4.38 -0.79 -1.25
C SER A 39 3.00 -1.31 -1.66
N GLY A 40 2.89 -2.58 -2.05
CA GLY A 40 1.62 -3.17 -2.51
C GLY A 40 1.16 -2.70 -3.88
N ALA A 41 2.06 -2.14 -4.70
CA ALA A 41 1.69 -1.53 -5.98
C ALA A 41 1.02 -2.52 -6.94
N VAL A 42 1.57 -3.73 -7.08
CA VAL A 42 1.01 -4.76 -7.98
C VAL A 42 -0.33 -5.26 -7.44
N MET A 43 -0.38 -5.61 -6.16
CA MET A 43 -1.62 -6.08 -5.53
C MET A 43 -2.73 -5.03 -5.60
N ALA A 44 -2.44 -3.77 -5.33
CA ALA A 44 -3.43 -2.68 -5.38
C ALA A 44 -4.02 -2.54 -6.79
N GLN A 45 -3.19 -2.57 -7.83
CA GLN A 45 -3.64 -2.49 -9.22
C GLN A 45 -4.48 -3.71 -9.60
N LEU A 46 -4.04 -4.90 -9.20
CA LEU A 46 -4.75 -6.15 -9.50
C LEU A 46 -6.12 -6.20 -8.80
N LEU A 47 -6.19 -5.81 -7.53
CA LEU A 47 -7.45 -5.72 -6.78
C LEU A 47 -8.40 -4.69 -7.39
N TYR A 48 -7.89 -3.55 -7.82
CA TYR A 48 -8.70 -2.54 -8.49
C TYR A 48 -9.30 -3.07 -9.79
N GLN A 49 -8.49 -3.72 -10.63
CA GLN A 49 -8.99 -4.33 -11.86
C GLN A 49 -10.07 -5.38 -11.56
N ASN A 50 -9.85 -6.21 -10.55
CA ASN A 50 -10.79 -7.25 -10.13
C ASN A 50 -12.14 -6.66 -9.68
N SER A 51 -12.11 -5.52 -8.99
CA SER A 51 -13.31 -4.85 -8.49
C SER A 51 -14.12 -4.12 -9.56
N THR A 52 -13.51 -3.80 -10.69
CA THR A 52 -14.14 -3.02 -11.76
C THR A 52 -14.61 -3.86 -12.95
N THR A 53 -14.50 -5.18 -12.86
CA THR A 53 -14.94 -6.10 -13.92
C THR A 53 -16.08 -7.00 -13.44
N SER A 54 -16.93 -7.43 -14.36
CA SER A 54 -17.97 -8.44 -14.08
C SER A 54 -17.43 -9.87 -14.04
N THR A 55 -16.21 -10.08 -14.55
CA THR A 55 -15.52 -11.37 -14.55
C THR A 55 -14.19 -11.27 -13.80
N PRO A 56 -14.19 -11.42 -12.47
CA PRO A 56 -12.96 -11.34 -11.68
C PRO A 56 -11.92 -12.38 -12.12
N ARG A 57 -10.65 -11.98 -12.13
CA ARG A 57 -9.54 -12.86 -12.51
C ARG A 57 -9.22 -13.89 -11.43
N PHE A 58 -9.47 -13.56 -10.17
CA PHE A 58 -9.12 -14.41 -9.02
C PHE A 58 -10.13 -14.24 -7.88
N THR A 59 -10.11 -15.19 -6.95
CA THR A 59 -11.07 -15.23 -5.84
C THR A 59 -10.45 -14.69 -4.54
N HIS A 60 -9.22 -15.08 -4.23
CA HIS A 60 -8.55 -14.72 -2.98
C HIS A 60 -7.16 -14.18 -3.24
N SER A 61 -6.74 -13.24 -2.40
CA SER A 61 -5.38 -12.70 -2.43
C SER A 61 -4.74 -12.76 -1.04
N TYR A 62 -3.46 -13.06 -1.02
CA TYR A 62 -2.66 -13.20 0.19
C TYR A 62 -1.37 -12.43 0.02
N ALA A 63 -1.04 -11.61 1.01
CA ALA A 63 0.16 -10.81 0.99
C ALA A 63 0.95 -11.00 2.27
N SER A 64 2.26 -10.92 2.16
CA SER A 64 3.16 -10.93 3.31
C SER A 64 4.36 -10.01 3.07
N ASP A 65 4.97 -9.60 4.14
CA ASP A 65 6.22 -8.85 4.12
C ASP A 65 6.96 -9.09 5.43
N ILE A 66 8.29 -9.04 5.39
CA ILE A 66 9.12 -9.20 6.58
C ILE A 66 8.98 -8.03 7.55
N LEU A 67 8.54 -6.87 7.06
CA LEU A 67 8.38 -5.66 7.86
C LEU A 67 6.95 -5.57 8.42
N PRO A 68 6.74 -5.85 9.72
CA PRO A 68 5.39 -5.88 10.30
C PRO A 68 4.63 -4.57 10.14
N PHE A 69 5.31 -3.42 10.22
CA PHE A 69 4.64 -2.12 10.10
C PHE A 69 4.02 -1.90 8.71
N LEU A 70 4.57 -2.49 7.63
CA LEU A 70 3.94 -2.42 6.32
C LEU A 70 2.59 -3.15 6.32
N ILE A 71 2.56 -4.34 6.89
CA ILE A 71 1.32 -5.13 6.99
C ILE A 71 0.30 -4.41 7.88
N ASP A 72 0.74 -3.81 8.98
CA ASP A 72 -0.13 -3.02 9.86
C ASP A 72 -0.78 -1.85 9.11
N ILE A 73 -0.01 -1.12 8.30
CA ILE A 73 -0.54 -0.03 7.47
C ILE A 73 -1.64 -0.53 6.53
N PHE A 74 -1.41 -1.63 5.82
CA PHE A 74 -2.40 -2.18 4.89
C PHE A 74 -3.65 -2.70 5.61
N ASN A 75 -3.49 -3.29 6.77
CA ASN A 75 -4.62 -3.73 7.60
C ASN A 75 -5.46 -2.53 8.08
N ILE A 76 -4.84 -1.45 8.50
CA ILE A 76 -5.56 -0.22 8.89
C ILE A 76 -6.29 0.37 7.69
N VAL A 77 -5.65 0.43 6.52
CA VAL A 77 -6.30 0.92 5.29
C VAL A 77 -7.51 0.05 4.93
N LYS A 78 -7.41 -1.25 5.13
CA LYS A 78 -8.48 -2.20 4.80
C LYS A 78 -9.66 -2.13 5.78
N TYR A 79 -9.37 -2.11 7.08
CA TYR A 79 -10.39 -2.27 8.12
C TYR A 79 -10.80 -0.96 8.80
N GLU A 80 -9.92 0.03 8.84
CA GLU A 80 -10.13 1.29 9.55
C GLU A 80 -9.63 2.50 8.72
N PRO A 81 -10.08 2.65 7.46
CA PRO A 81 -9.55 3.70 6.58
C PRO A 81 -9.76 5.11 7.11
N GLN A 82 -10.85 5.35 7.84
CA GLN A 82 -11.13 6.67 8.39
C GLN A 82 -10.15 7.05 9.51
N GLN A 83 -9.72 6.08 10.29
CA GLN A 83 -8.74 6.32 11.36
C GLN A 83 -7.40 6.78 10.82
N ILE A 84 -6.87 6.09 9.79
CA ILE A 84 -5.60 6.48 9.19
C ILE A 84 -5.70 7.82 8.47
N LYS A 85 -6.83 8.11 7.84
CA LYS A 85 -7.08 9.37 7.18
C LYS A 85 -7.09 10.54 8.18
N ASN A 86 -7.76 10.39 9.31
CA ASN A 86 -7.81 11.40 10.37
C ASN A 86 -6.42 11.63 10.98
N TYR A 87 -5.69 10.56 11.25
CA TYR A 87 -4.33 10.64 11.76
C TYR A 87 -3.41 11.38 10.80
N TYR A 88 -3.43 11.01 9.54
CA TYR A 88 -2.60 11.64 8.51
C TYR A 88 -2.95 13.13 8.35
N SER A 89 -4.21 13.49 8.35
CA SER A 89 -4.65 14.89 8.22
C SER A 89 -4.10 15.76 9.34
N LYS A 90 -4.12 15.25 10.57
CA LYS A 90 -3.55 15.94 11.72
C LYS A 90 -2.03 16.11 11.61
N GLU A 91 -1.33 15.05 11.26
CA GLU A 91 0.14 15.07 11.14
C GLU A 91 0.59 16.01 10.02
N ILE A 92 -0.12 16.07 8.90
CA ILE A 92 0.23 16.96 7.78
C ILE A 92 -0.04 18.43 8.11
N GLU A 93 -1.09 18.71 8.87
CA GLU A 93 -1.37 20.07 9.35
C GLU A 93 -0.23 20.56 10.25
N ASP A 94 0.21 19.75 11.19
CA ASP A 94 1.34 20.07 12.07
C ASP A 94 2.65 20.21 11.28
N TYR A 95 2.83 19.39 10.26
CA TYR A 95 4.01 19.46 9.38
C TYR A 95 4.09 20.83 8.68
N TYR A 96 2.99 21.35 8.15
CA TYR A 96 3.01 22.63 7.47
C TYR A 96 3.27 23.82 8.39
N LYS A 97 3.05 23.68 9.70
CA LYS A 97 3.38 24.72 10.67
C LYS A 97 4.89 24.83 10.91
N ASP A 98 5.60 23.69 10.95
CA ASP A 98 7.06 23.63 11.16
C ASP A 98 7.64 22.37 10.50
N PRO A 99 7.91 22.42 9.19
CA PRO A 99 8.27 21.22 8.43
C PRO A 99 9.52 20.49 8.94
N ASN A 100 10.57 21.23 9.29
CA ASN A 100 11.85 20.62 9.67
C ASN A 100 11.75 19.89 11.01
N ASN A 101 11.19 20.55 12.02
CA ASN A 101 11.03 19.95 13.34
C ASN A 101 10.04 18.78 13.31
N LYS A 102 8.94 18.92 12.58
CA LYS A 102 7.94 17.87 12.48
C LYS A 102 8.48 16.63 11.77
N TYR A 103 9.23 16.80 10.69
CA TYR A 103 9.88 15.69 10.01
C TYR A 103 10.82 14.94 10.94
N ASN A 104 11.70 15.66 11.65
CA ASN A 104 12.64 15.06 12.58
C ASN A 104 11.94 14.32 13.72
N GLU A 105 10.90 14.91 14.28
CA GLU A 105 10.08 14.29 15.33
C GLU A 105 9.48 12.95 14.86
N ILE A 106 8.86 12.95 13.71
CA ILE A 106 8.24 11.72 13.14
C ILE A 106 9.31 10.65 12.89
N ARG A 107 10.42 11.04 12.27
CA ARG A 107 11.53 10.13 12.00
C ARG A 107 12.08 9.50 13.29
N ASP A 108 12.34 10.31 14.29
CA ASP A 108 12.93 9.86 15.55
C ASP A 108 11.96 8.96 16.32
N ARG A 109 10.68 9.31 16.31
CA ARG A 109 9.62 8.50 16.92
C ARG A 109 9.49 7.14 16.22
N PHE A 110 9.52 7.10 14.89
CA PHE A 110 9.50 5.86 14.12
C PHE A 110 10.71 4.98 14.45
N ASN A 111 11.91 5.57 14.42
CA ASN A 111 13.16 4.83 14.68
C ASN A 111 13.20 4.28 16.11
N SER A 112 12.68 5.00 17.09
CA SER A 112 12.64 4.56 18.49
C SER A 112 11.71 3.37 18.70
N ASN A 113 10.60 3.32 17.98
CA ASN A 113 9.56 2.29 18.15
C ASN A 113 9.86 0.99 17.40
N HIS A 114 10.80 0.99 16.45
CA HIS A 114 11.11 -0.15 15.59
C HIS A 114 12.53 -0.70 15.76
N ASN A 115 13.22 -0.26 16.79
CA ASN A 115 14.54 -0.79 17.14
C ASN A 115 14.45 -2.01 18.04
#